data_36038a6836e54176f33a434267869b3b
#
_entry.id   36038a6836e54176f33a434267869b3b
#
_cell.length_a   1.000
_cell.length_b   1.000
_cell.length_c   1.000
_cell.angle_alpha   90.00
_cell.angle_beta   90.00
_cell.angle_gamma   90.00
#
_symmetry.space_group_name_H-M   'P 1'
#
loop_
_entity.id
_entity.type
_entity.pdbx_description
1 polymer ?
#
loop_
_entity_poly.entity_id
_entity_poly.type
_entity_poly.pdbx_seq_one_letter_code
_entity_poly.pdbx_strand_id
1 'polypeptide(L)'
;MSEPLPSQSAEDYLERIHALIEEKGYARVVDIASSLEVKQASVTNMVQKLGELGYLNYEKYRGLILTDKGLAVACKIQKRHETLSRFFSLFGLDSETQQRDIEGMEHHLSPATVEVLADLTSFFEHHPQTLNRFLKMRKSS
;
A
#
# COMPACT_ATOMS: atom_id res chain seq x y z
N MET A 1 14.57 -6.42 -21.49
CA MET A 1 13.66 -5.32 -21.23
C MET A 1 12.99 -5.52 -19.88
N SER A 2 13.06 -4.51 -19.02
CA SER A 2 12.31 -4.56 -17.78
C SER A 2 10.83 -4.36 -18.09
N GLU A 3 9.97 -5.14 -17.45
CA GLU A 3 8.54 -4.94 -17.58
C GLU A 3 8.15 -3.55 -17.03
N PRO A 4 7.18 -2.88 -17.65
CA PRO A 4 6.73 -1.61 -17.13
C PRO A 4 6.16 -1.81 -15.71
N LEU A 5 6.48 -0.87 -14.82
CA LEU A 5 5.93 -0.87 -13.47
C LEU A 5 4.42 -0.66 -13.56
N PRO A 6 3.63 -1.30 -12.69
CA PRO A 6 2.19 -1.06 -12.68
C PRO A 6 1.88 0.40 -12.36
N SER A 7 0.81 0.91 -12.93
CA SER A 7 0.34 2.26 -12.63
C SER A 7 -0.10 2.36 -11.16
N GLN A 8 -0.21 3.57 -10.64
CA GLN A 8 -0.74 3.80 -9.29
C GLN A 8 -2.12 3.16 -9.13
N SER A 9 -2.98 3.31 -10.11
CA SER A 9 -4.31 2.71 -10.09
C SER A 9 -4.25 1.18 -10.03
N ALA A 10 -3.37 0.57 -10.83
CA ALA A 10 -3.16 -0.88 -10.81
C ALA A 10 -2.65 -1.35 -9.46
N GLU A 11 -1.70 -0.61 -8.86
CA GLU A 11 -1.19 -0.92 -7.53
C GLU A 11 -2.29 -0.86 -6.47
N ASP A 12 -3.15 0.16 -6.52
CA ASP A 12 -4.28 0.30 -5.60
C ASP A 12 -5.23 -0.90 -5.70
N TYR A 13 -5.52 -1.35 -6.91
CA TYR A 13 -6.36 -2.54 -7.12
C TYR A 13 -5.72 -3.80 -6.55
N LEU A 14 -4.44 -4.01 -6.80
CA LEU A 14 -3.72 -5.19 -6.30
C LEU A 14 -3.66 -5.19 -4.77
N GLU A 15 -3.39 -4.04 -4.17
CA GLU A 15 -3.38 -3.87 -2.72
C GLU A 15 -4.77 -4.19 -2.14
N ARG A 16 -5.82 -3.66 -2.75
CA ARG A 16 -7.19 -3.86 -2.27
C ARG A 16 -7.65 -5.30 -2.41
N ILE A 17 -7.32 -5.93 -3.53
CA ILE A 17 -7.64 -7.35 -3.76
C ILE A 17 -6.94 -8.20 -2.71
N HIS A 18 -5.66 -7.93 -2.45
CA HIS A 18 -4.91 -8.64 -1.42
C HIS A 18 -5.55 -8.47 -0.04
N ALA A 19 -5.91 -7.25 0.33
CA ALA A 19 -6.54 -6.95 1.61
C ALA A 19 -7.89 -7.68 1.77
N LEU A 20 -8.69 -7.71 0.72
CA LEU A 20 -9.98 -8.42 0.74
C LEU A 20 -9.81 -9.93 0.89
N ILE A 21 -8.84 -10.51 0.20
CA ILE A 21 -8.54 -11.95 0.30
C ILE A 21 -8.06 -12.29 1.72
N GLU A 22 -7.19 -11.46 2.30
CA GLU A 22 -6.70 -11.65 3.68
C GLU A 22 -7.83 -11.53 4.71
N GLU A 23 -8.75 -10.59 4.51
CA GLU A 23 -9.85 -10.32 5.43
C GLU A 23 -11.00 -11.31 5.29
N LYS A 24 -11.45 -11.57 4.06
CA LYS A 24 -12.67 -12.34 3.77
C LYS A 24 -12.41 -13.71 3.15
N GLY A 25 -11.18 -13.96 2.68
CA GLY A 25 -10.84 -15.18 1.96
C GLY A 25 -11.16 -15.14 0.47
N TYR A 26 -11.75 -14.05 -0.03
CA TYR A 26 -12.09 -13.87 -1.44
C TYR A 26 -12.20 -12.40 -1.80
N ALA A 27 -12.07 -12.10 -3.10
CA ALA A 27 -12.29 -10.76 -3.64
C ALA A 27 -13.22 -10.87 -4.84
N ARG A 28 -14.33 -10.16 -4.80
CA ARG A 28 -15.31 -10.10 -5.89
C ARG A 28 -15.33 -8.68 -6.46
N VAL A 29 -15.75 -8.56 -7.73
CA VAL A 29 -15.90 -7.27 -8.41
C VAL A 29 -16.73 -6.29 -7.56
N VAL A 30 -17.85 -6.77 -6.99
CA VAL A 30 -18.72 -5.96 -6.14
C VAL A 30 -17.99 -5.42 -4.93
N ASP A 31 -17.20 -6.26 -4.26
CA ASP A 31 -16.45 -5.88 -3.05
C ASP A 31 -15.35 -4.87 -3.37
N ILE A 32 -14.67 -5.08 -4.48
CA ILE A 32 -13.60 -4.17 -4.94
C ILE A 32 -14.21 -2.81 -5.28
N ALA A 33 -15.30 -2.81 -6.04
CA ALA A 33 -15.99 -1.57 -6.45
C ALA A 33 -16.44 -0.76 -5.24
N SER A 34 -17.05 -1.42 -4.26
CA SER A 34 -17.51 -0.79 -3.02
C SER A 34 -16.33 -0.22 -2.22
N SER A 35 -15.27 -1.01 -2.09
CA SER A 35 -14.09 -0.65 -1.30
C SER A 35 -13.31 0.54 -1.90
N LEU A 36 -13.22 0.61 -3.22
CA LEU A 36 -12.50 1.68 -3.92
C LEU A 36 -13.41 2.85 -4.33
N GLU A 37 -14.71 2.73 -4.07
CA GLU A 37 -15.72 3.73 -4.44
C GLU A 37 -15.71 4.03 -5.95
N VAL A 38 -15.66 2.96 -6.74
CA VAL A 38 -15.68 3.04 -8.21
C VAL A 38 -16.81 2.17 -8.77
N LYS A 39 -17.09 2.35 -10.05
CA LYS A 39 -18.13 1.56 -10.74
C LYS A 39 -17.65 0.13 -11.01
N GLN A 40 -18.57 -0.83 -10.95
CA GLN A 40 -18.25 -2.24 -11.22
C GLN A 40 -17.66 -2.43 -12.61
N ALA A 41 -18.13 -1.67 -13.60
CA ALA A 41 -17.58 -1.72 -14.97
C ALA A 41 -16.10 -1.36 -15.00
N SER A 42 -15.70 -0.35 -14.21
CA SER A 42 -14.29 0.05 -14.09
C SER A 42 -13.46 -1.06 -13.46
N VAL A 43 -13.99 -1.72 -12.44
CA VAL A 43 -13.32 -2.86 -11.79
C VAL A 43 -13.14 -4.00 -12.79
N THR A 44 -14.19 -4.35 -13.51
CA THR A 44 -14.15 -5.45 -14.50
C THR A 44 -13.06 -5.18 -15.55
N ASN A 45 -12.99 -3.95 -16.06
CA ASN A 45 -11.97 -3.56 -17.05
C ASN A 45 -10.56 -3.66 -16.48
N MET A 46 -10.35 -3.17 -15.26
CA MET A 46 -9.03 -3.22 -14.63
C MET A 46 -8.61 -4.65 -14.30
N VAL A 47 -9.53 -5.47 -13.78
CA VAL A 47 -9.29 -6.87 -13.46
C VAL A 47 -8.87 -7.63 -14.73
N GLN A 48 -9.57 -7.38 -15.84
CA GLN A 48 -9.21 -8.00 -17.11
C GLN A 48 -7.80 -7.60 -17.55
N LYS A 49 -7.47 -6.32 -17.46
CA LYS A 49 -6.15 -5.81 -17.80
C LYS A 49 -5.06 -6.41 -16.91
N LEU A 50 -5.29 -6.46 -15.60
CA LEU A 50 -4.35 -7.06 -14.65
C LEU A 50 -4.17 -8.55 -14.89
N GLY A 51 -5.23 -9.24 -15.30
CA GLY A 51 -5.14 -10.64 -15.70
C GLY A 51 -4.26 -10.84 -16.93
N GLU A 52 -4.43 -10.00 -17.94
CA GLU A 52 -3.62 -10.03 -19.15
C GLU A 52 -2.14 -9.74 -18.87
N LEU A 53 -1.86 -8.87 -17.89
CA LEU A 53 -0.50 -8.54 -17.48
C LEU A 53 0.12 -9.57 -16.53
N GLY A 54 -0.64 -10.57 -16.12
CA GLY A 54 -0.13 -11.68 -15.31
C GLY A 54 -0.16 -11.45 -13.81
N TYR A 55 -0.86 -10.44 -13.31
CA TYR A 55 -0.97 -10.15 -11.88
C TYR A 55 -2.10 -10.90 -11.20
N LEU A 56 -3.13 -11.27 -11.93
CA LEU A 56 -4.33 -11.93 -11.42
C LEU A 56 -4.69 -13.15 -12.26
N ASN A 57 -5.31 -14.12 -11.61
CA ASN A 57 -6.00 -15.24 -12.28
C ASN A 57 -7.41 -15.34 -11.71
N TYR A 58 -8.27 -15.99 -12.47
CA TYR A 58 -9.62 -16.34 -12.02
C TYR A 58 -9.71 -17.84 -11.84
N GLU A 59 -10.09 -18.28 -10.65
CA GLU A 59 -10.37 -19.69 -10.38
C GLU A 59 -11.86 -19.91 -10.17
N LYS A 60 -12.38 -20.99 -10.72
CA LYS A 60 -13.81 -21.28 -10.80
C LYS A 60 -14.57 -21.16 -9.48
N TYR A 61 -13.96 -21.62 -8.37
CA TYR A 61 -14.63 -21.65 -7.07
C TYR A 61 -14.08 -20.62 -6.08
N ARG A 62 -12.95 -20.03 -6.38
CA ARG A 62 -12.29 -19.09 -5.49
C ARG A 62 -12.41 -17.64 -5.95
N GLY A 63 -12.80 -17.43 -7.20
CA GLY A 63 -12.87 -16.11 -7.79
C GLY A 63 -11.48 -15.59 -8.17
N LEU A 64 -11.24 -14.31 -7.92
CA LEU A 64 -9.97 -13.68 -8.23
C LEU A 64 -8.90 -14.13 -7.24
N ILE A 65 -7.74 -14.48 -7.78
CA ILE A 65 -6.56 -14.79 -6.97
C ILE A 65 -5.37 -13.99 -7.52
N LEU A 66 -4.43 -13.67 -6.63
CA LEU A 66 -3.19 -13.03 -7.03
C LEU A 66 -2.21 -14.10 -7.49
N THR A 67 -1.51 -13.82 -8.60
CA THR A 67 -0.35 -14.62 -8.99
C THR A 67 0.81 -14.25 -8.07
N ASP A 68 1.93 -15.00 -8.13
CA ASP A 68 3.13 -14.63 -7.38
C ASP A 68 3.59 -13.21 -7.72
N LYS A 69 3.47 -12.84 -8.99
CA LYS A 69 3.81 -11.49 -9.46
C LYS A 69 2.89 -10.43 -8.84
N GLY A 70 1.58 -10.69 -8.81
CA GLY A 70 0.62 -9.78 -8.20
C GLY A 70 0.79 -9.67 -6.69
N LEU A 71 1.04 -10.80 -6.03
CA LEU A 71 1.28 -10.82 -4.59
C LEU A 71 2.53 -10.04 -4.21
N ALA A 72 3.60 -10.16 -5.02
CA ALA A 72 4.84 -9.41 -4.78
C ALA A 72 4.59 -7.89 -4.81
N VAL A 73 3.80 -7.41 -5.77
CA VAL A 73 3.44 -5.99 -5.86
C VAL A 73 2.62 -5.56 -4.64
N ALA A 74 1.58 -6.33 -4.30
CA ALA A 74 0.71 -6.01 -3.16
C ALA A 74 1.49 -5.97 -1.84
N CYS A 75 2.38 -6.93 -1.60
CA CYS A 75 3.21 -6.98 -0.39
C CYS A 75 4.19 -5.80 -0.32
N LYS A 76 4.74 -5.40 -1.46
CA LYS A 76 5.64 -4.26 -1.54
C LYS A 76 4.92 -2.96 -1.15
N ILE A 77 3.70 -2.77 -1.64
CA ILE A 77 2.88 -1.59 -1.29
C ILE A 77 2.52 -1.63 0.20
N GLN A 78 2.13 -2.78 0.72
CA GLN A 78 1.80 -2.94 2.13
C GLN A 78 2.98 -2.58 3.02
N LYS A 79 4.19 -3.04 2.66
CA LYS A 79 5.41 -2.74 3.40
C LYS A 79 5.72 -1.23 3.40
N ARG A 80 5.54 -0.57 2.26
CA ARG A 80 5.70 0.88 2.16
C ARG A 80 4.71 1.60 3.06
N HIS A 81 3.46 1.19 3.03
CA HIS A 81 2.41 1.75 3.86
C HIS A 81 2.76 1.63 5.35
N GLU A 82 3.16 0.45 5.79
CA GLU A 82 3.54 0.20 7.18
C GLU A 82 4.74 1.06 7.61
N THR A 83 5.76 1.16 6.76
CA THR A 83 6.94 1.98 7.03
C THR A 83 6.57 3.44 7.20
N LEU A 84 5.77 3.99 6.28
CA LEU A 84 5.34 5.38 6.34
C LEU A 84 4.44 5.65 7.55
N SER A 85 3.55 4.72 7.87
CA SER A 85 2.66 4.82 9.01
C SER A 85 3.45 4.87 10.32
N ARG A 86 4.42 3.98 10.49
CA ARG A 86 5.32 3.97 11.65
C ARG A 86 6.10 5.27 11.75
N PHE A 87 6.66 5.73 10.62
CA PHE A 87 7.45 6.96 10.57
C PHE A 87 6.63 8.17 11.00
N PHE A 88 5.48 8.39 10.37
CA PHE A 88 4.65 9.56 10.70
C PHE A 88 4.06 9.51 12.11
N SER A 89 3.80 8.31 12.61
CA SER A 89 3.26 8.15 13.98
C SER A 89 4.24 8.64 15.06
N LEU A 90 5.55 8.63 14.77
CA LEU A 90 6.56 9.13 15.69
C LEU A 90 6.42 10.63 15.97
N PHE A 91 5.87 11.40 15.02
CA PHE A 91 5.89 12.86 15.06
C PHE A 91 4.56 13.48 15.43
N GLY A 92 3.58 12.68 15.85
CA GLY A 92 2.32 13.16 16.37
C GLY A 92 1.35 13.72 15.34
N LEU A 93 1.53 13.36 14.07
CA LEU A 93 0.56 13.72 13.04
C LEU A 93 -0.74 12.96 13.26
N ASP A 94 -1.88 13.62 13.03
CA ASP A 94 -3.18 12.97 13.20
C ASP A 94 -3.41 11.90 12.12
N SER A 95 -4.33 10.97 12.43
CA SER A 95 -4.60 9.82 11.56
C SER A 95 -5.05 10.23 10.16
N GLU A 96 -5.86 11.26 10.06
CA GLU A 96 -6.40 11.73 8.79
C GLU A 96 -5.29 12.27 7.89
N THR A 97 -4.42 13.11 8.44
CA THR A 97 -3.26 13.64 7.72
C THR A 97 -2.34 12.52 7.27
N GLN A 98 -2.05 11.58 8.18
CA GLN A 98 -1.20 10.42 7.86
C GLN A 98 -1.77 9.63 6.69
N GLN A 99 -3.06 9.29 6.77
CA GLN A 99 -3.70 8.46 5.76
C GLN A 99 -3.65 9.13 4.39
N ARG A 100 -3.96 10.43 4.33
CA ARG A 100 -3.94 11.20 3.09
C ARG A 100 -2.54 11.24 2.46
N ASP A 101 -1.54 11.56 3.28
CA ASP A 101 -0.16 11.73 2.79
C ASP A 101 0.45 10.40 2.38
N ILE A 102 0.22 9.34 3.16
CA ILE A 102 0.73 8.01 2.86
C ILE A 102 0.16 7.52 1.53
N GLU A 103 -1.14 7.69 1.33
CA GLU A 103 -1.81 7.28 0.09
C GLU A 103 -1.17 7.95 -1.14
N GLY A 104 -0.78 9.21 -1.01
CA GLY A 104 -0.10 9.93 -2.08
C GLY A 104 1.34 9.51 -2.27
N MET A 105 2.06 9.23 -1.19
CA MET A 105 3.51 8.98 -1.22
C MET A 105 3.89 7.55 -1.56
N GLU A 106 3.12 6.57 -1.10
CA GLU A 106 3.54 5.16 -1.15
C GLU A 106 3.78 4.63 -2.55
N HIS A 107 3.14 5.22 -3.56
CA HIS A 107 3.29 4.82 -4.95
C HIS A 107 4.47 5.46 -5.65
N HIS A 108 5.06 6.48 -5.05
CA HIS A 108 6.12 7.27 -5.69
C HIS A 108 7.50 7.07 -5.07
N LEU A 109 7.59 6.33 -3.98
CA LEU A 109 8.86 6.10 -3.30
C LEU A 109 9.63 4.93 -3.90
N SER A 110 10.92 5.12 -4.11
CA SER A 110 11.80 4.03 -4.53
C SER A 110 12.03 3.07 -3.36
N PRO A 111 12.40 1.79 -3.64
CA PRO A 111 12.77 0.86 -2.57
C PRO A 111 13.90 1.38 -1.69
N ALA A 112 14.88 2.07 -2.28
CA ALA A 112 15.99 2.64 -1.53
C ALA A 112 15.52 3.69 -0.51
N THR A 113 14.60 4.57 -0.91
CA THR A 113 14.04 5.59 -0.02
C THR A 113 13.23 4.95 1.12
N VAL A 114 12.42 3.93 0.80
CA VAL A 114 11.65 3.21 1.82
C VAL A 114 12.58 2.56 2.84
N GLU A 115 13.67 1.97 2.40
CA GLU A 115 14.66 1.33 3.27
C GLU A 115 15.29 2.35 4.23
N VAL A 116 15.68 3.53 3.73
CA VAL A 116 16.23 4.60 4.57
C VAL A 116 15.19 5.06 5.60
N LEU A 117 13.95 5.24 5.19
CA LEU A 117 12.89 5.65 6.13
C LEU A 117 12.62 4.57 7.19
N ALA A 118 12.68 3.29 6.82
CA ALA A 118 12.54 2.19 7.76
C ALA A 118 13.67 2.20 8.79
N ASP A 119 14.91 2.40 8.35
CA ASP A 119 16.09 2.48 9.21
C ASP A 119 16.00 3.67 10.16
N LEU A 120 15.61 4.83 9.64
CA LEU A 120 15.43 6.04 10.44
C LEU A 120 14.34 5.87 11.50
N THR A 121 13.23 5.23 11.11
CA THR A 121 12.14 4.93 12.04
C THR A 121 12.63 4.02 13.16
N SER A 122 13.34 2.96 12.83
CA SER A 122 13.91 2.03 13.81
C SER A 122 14.88 2.75 14.75
N PHE A 123 15.70 3.65 14.21
CA PHE A 123 16.62 4.45 15.02
C PHE A 123 15.87 5.24 16.09
N PHE A 124 14.83 5.98 15.72
CA PHE A 124 14.05 6.76 16.67
C PHE A 124 13.30 5.88 17.68
N GLU A 125 12.78 4.74 17.23
CA GLU A 125 12.10 3.81 18.12
C GLU A 125 13.03 3.25 19.20
N HIS A 126 14.31 3.05 18.86
CA HIS A 126 15.32 2.57 19.80
C HIS A 126 16.02 3.68 20.59
N HIS A 127 15.77 4.93 20.22
CA HIS A 127 16.38 6.11 20.87
C HIS A 127 15.30 7.14 21.24
N PRO A 128 14.39 6.80 22.17
CA PRO A 128 13.27 7.68 22.50
C PRO A 128 13.71 9.04 23.05
N GLN A 129 14.88 9.13 23.68
CA GLN A 129 15.41 10.41 24.17
C GLN A 129 15.75 11.35 23.00
N THR A 130 16.33 10.81 21.95
CA THR A 130 16.66 11.59 20.74
C THR A 130 15.39 12.10 20.06
N LEU A 131 14.40 11.23 19.96
CA LEU A 131 13.09 11.61 19.42
C LEU A 131 12.45 12.73 20.25
N ASN A 132 12.48 12.59 21.58
CA ASN A 132 11.91 13.60 22.48
C ASN A 132 12.61 14.96 22.33
N ARG A 133 13.91 14.99 22.12
CA ARG A 133 14.66 16.23 21.87
C ARG A 133 14.17 16.91 20.59
N PHE A 134 13.97 16.13 19.54
CA PHE A 134 13.43 16.63 18.27
C PHE A 134 12.03 17.21 18.44
N LEU A 135 11.14 16.47 19.13
CA LEU A 135 9.76 16.90 19.35
C LEU A 135 9.68 18.17 20.20
N LYS A 136 10.56 18.32 21.19
CA LYS A 136 10.63 19.54 22.02
C LYS A 136 11.07 20.73 21.19
N MET A 137 12.05 20.53 20.30
CA MET A 137 12.50 21.59 19.39
C MET A 137 11.36 22.08 18.51
N ARG A 138 10.53 21.16 17.98
CA ARG A 138 9.39 21.51 17.15
C ARG A 138 8.36 22.37 17.88
N LYS A 139 8.09 22.05 19.14
CA LYS A 139 7.11 22.80 19.95
C LYS A 139 7.57 24.20 20.32
N SER A 140 8.88 24.43 20.33
CA SER A 140 9.49 25.73 20.66
C SER A 140 9.53 26.69 19.48
N SER A 141 9.17 26.24 18.29
CA SER A 141 9.22 27.03 17.06
C SER A 141 7.96 27.80 16.79
#